data_c13a4f495459629a8926be0dad977968
#
_entry.id   c13a4f495459629a8926be0dad977968
#
_cell.length_a   1.000
_cell.length_b   1.000
_cell.length_c   1.000
_cell.angle_alpha   90.00
_cell.angle_beta   90.00
_cell.angle_gamma   90.00
#
_symmetry.space_group_name_H-M   'P 1'
#
loop_
_entity.id
_entity.type
_entity.pdbx_description
1 polymer ?
#
loop_
_entity_poly.entity_id
_entity_poly.type
_entity_poly.pdbx_seq_one_letter_code
_entity_poly.pdbx_strand_id
1 'polypeptide(L)'
;MNILYLDPYSDTSYSKRYLYYEGLYNSLIKTNNVYLYRELIVDYNDIKRDVPFTPDVILFGLSWFEKQQYFDKINNLDIPSACFIFKPASGLQHKIDFCKINQIDLILTPNNQFEKFSKMANIPSKLFPYGFDPSVFRPRNLEKKYEVGFSGALHAANIYPDGAFNNPNIRSKIHDLLKDLNKINYFWKSTDVLETARIHDNIEYAETINSSKIWIATQAAFGDITPRYFEIMGSGSLLFCEKSPIEYNKVFQNGYNCIEFKNSLDNFVEVLTNYLNLPDEIQKISQQGIEDAQLHHTWDHRARQ
;
A
#
# COMPACT_ATOMS: atom_id res chain seq x y z
N MET A 1 12.37 10.09 19.82
CA MET A 1 12.80 8.70 20.10
C MET A 1 14.01 8.34 19.25
N ASN A 2 14.81 7.40 19.73
CA ASN A 2 15.88 6.77 18.99
C ASN A 2 15.35 5.48 18.37
N ILE A 3 15.28 5.41 17.07
CA ILE A 3 14.68 4.29 16.32
C ILE A 3 15.76 3.58 15.54
N LEU A 4 15.91 2.29 15.76
CA LEU A 4 16.66 1.41 14.87
C LEU A 4 15.68 0.82 13.85
N TYR A 5 15.81 1.21 12.58
CA TYR A 5 14.96 0.69 11.52
C TYR A 5 15.74 -0.30 10.65
N LEU A 6 15.32 -1.53 10.71
CA LEU A 6 15.94 -2.66 10.02
C LEU A 6 15.10 -3.02 8.79
N ASP A 7 15.60 -2.63 7.62
CA ASP A 7 14.95 -2.93 6.33
C ASP A 7 16.01 -3.43 5.33
N PRO A 8 16.34 -4.73 5.40
CA PRO A 8 17.42 -5.29 4.60
C PRO A 8 17.13 -5.19 3.10
N TYR A 9 18.20 -5.08 2.33
CA TYR A 9 18.11 -5.12 0.88
C TYR A 9 17.48 -6.44 0.43
N SER A 10 16.49 -6.38 -0.46
CA SER A 10 16.09 -7.55 -1.22
C SER A 10 17.00 -7.69 -2.45
N ASP A 11 17.23 -8.93 -2.90
CA ASP A 11 18.08 -9.21 -4.09
C ASP A 11 17.51 -8.69 -5.42
N THR A 12 16.38 -8.02 -5.40
CA THR A 12 15.82 -7.42 -6.61
C THR A 12 16.54 -6.12 -6.92
N SER A 13 16.83 -5.85 -8.18
CA SER A 13 17.45 -4.61 -8.66
C SER A 13 16.71 -3.35 -8.20
N TYR A 14 15.42 -3.48 -7.95
CA TYR A 14 14.55 -2.42 -7.45
C TYR A 14 14.83 -2.09 -5.98
N SER A 15 15.01 -3.06 -5.11
CA SER A 15 15.19 -2.84 -3.67
C SER A 15 16.59 -2.41 -3.28
N LYS A 16 17.58 -2.59 -4.16
CA LYS A 16 18.94 -2.06 -3.93
C LYS A 16 18.96 -0.52 -3.93
N ARG A 17 17.99 0.13 -4.55
CA ARG A 17 17.95 1.60 -4.71
C ARG A 17 16.98 2.30 -3.77
N TYR A 18 15.88 1.66 -3.35
CA TYR A 18 14.77 2.31 -2.66
C TYR A 18 14.33 1.52 -1.44
N LEU A 19 13.99 2.21 -0.36
CA LEU A 19 13.18 1.66 0.71
C LEU A 19 11.79 1.35 0.15
N TYR A 20 11.24 0.22 0.54
CA TYR A 20 9.95 -0.19 -0.01
C TYR A 20 8.82 0.78 0.37
N TYR A 21 8.92 1.41 1.54
CA TYR A 21 8.03 2.46 2.04
C TYR A 21 8.83 3.67 2.48
N GLU A 22 9.58 4.25 1.55
CA GLU A 22 10.42 5.42 1.78
C GLU A 22 9.67 6.58 2.43
N GLY A 23 8.38 6.77 2.09
CA GLY A 23 7.54 7.79 2.69
C GLY A 23 7.38 7.63 4.20
N LEU A 24 7.28 6.40 4.73
CA LEU A 24 7.25 6.15 6.17
C LEU A 24 8.59 6.53 6.81
N TYR A 25 9.70 6.06 6.24
CA TYR A 25 11.03 6.39 6.73
C TYR A 25 11.26 7.92 6.73
N ASN A 26 10.97 8.59 5.62
CA ASN A 26 11.10 10.04 5.49
C ASN A 26 10.27 10.81 6.52
N SER A 27 9.13 10.24 6.93
CA SER A 27 8.29 10.83 7.97
C SER A 27 8.82 10.56 9.39
N LEU A 28 9.37 9.38 9.63
CA LEU A 28 9.98 9.04 10.93
C LEU A 28 11.20 9.92 11.24
N ILE A 29 12.06 10.19 10.27
CA ILE A 29 13.27 11.02 10.48
C ILE A 29 12.97 12.51 10.74
N LYS A 30 11.74 12.98 10.46
CA LYS A 30 11.36 14.38 10.74
C LYS A 30 11.29 14.68 12.25
N THR A 31 10.97 13.69 13.06
CA THR A 31 10.67 13.87 14.49
C THR A 31 11.42 12.92 15.40
N ASN A 32 12.23 12.02 14.87
CA ASN A 32 12.97 11.02 15.60
C ASN A 32 14.42 10.93 15.12
N ASN A 33 15.30 10.43 15.96
CA ASN A 33 16.61 9.97 15.55
C ASN A 33 16.45 8.55 14.99
N VAL A 34 16.62 8.38 13.68
CA VAL A 34 16.43 7.08 13.02
C VAL A 34 17.75 6.62 12.45
N TYR A 35 18.22 5.47 12.86
CA TYR A 35 19.33 4.77 12.21
C TYR A 35 18.76 3.67 11.33
N LEU A 36 18.92 3.82 10.02
CA LEU A 36 18.49 2.84 9.03
C LEU A 36 19.61 1.86 8.75
N TYR A 37 19.36 0.58 9.04
CA TYR A 37 20.29 -0.48 8.73
C TYR A 37 19.72 -1.39 7.65
N ARG A 38 20.48 -1.62 6.59
CA ARG A 38 20.00 -2.31 5.39
C ARG A 38 20.82 -3.55 5.01
N GLU A 39 21.90 -3.81 5.70
CA GLU A 39 22.70 -5.01 5.43
C GLU A 39 22.10 -6.24 6.09
N LEU A 40 22.45 -7.40 5.58
CA LEU A 40 22.09 -8.67 6.19
C LEU A 40 22.83 -8.83 7.51
N ILE A 41 22.09 -8.98 8.59
CA ILE A 41 22.64 -9.09 9.92
C ILE A 41 22.41 -10.49 10.46
N VAL A 42 23.43 -11.04 11.08
CA VAL A 42 23.38 -12.31 11.78
C VAL A 42 23.19 -12.12 13.27
N ASP A 43 23.66 -11.02 13.85
CA ASP A 43 23.59 -10.73 15.31
C ASP A 43 23.42 -9.23 15.59
N TYR A 44 22.58 -8.86 16.58
CA TYR A 44 22.46 -7.47 17.03
C TYR A 44 23.76 -6.88 17.56
N ASN A 45 24.61 -7.67 18.18
CA ASN A 45 25.90 -7.20 18.67
C ASN A 45 26.79 -6.66 17.54
N ASP A 46 26.60 -7.14 16.31
CA ASP A 46 27.32 -6.64 15.13
C ASP A 46 26.81 -5.26 14.73
N ILE A 47 25.48 -5.03 14.83
CA ILE A 47 24.90 -3.72 14.54
C ILE A 47 25.18 -2.71 15.64
N LYS A 48 25.14 -3.13 16.90
CA LYS A 48 25.26 -2.25 18.06
C LYS A 48 26.49 -1.34 18.02
N ARG A 49 27.54 -1.77 17.33
CA ARG A 49 28.77 -0.97 17.14
C ARG A 49 28.57 0.19 16.18
N ASP A 50 27.66 0.04 15.22
CA ASP A 50 27.43 1.02 14.15
C ASP A 50 26.30 1.98 14.50
N VAL A 51 25.41 1.62 15.44
CA VAL A 51 24.30 2.47 15.88
C VAL A 51 24.82 3.54 16.83
N PRO A 52 24.66 4.84 16.49
CA PRO A 52 25.27 5.94 17.26
C PRO A 52 24.54 6.24 18.58
N PHE A 53 23.51 5.49 18.94
CA PHE A 53 22.70 5.67 20.14
C PHE A 53 22.15 4.32 20.65
N THR A 54 21.64 4.31 21.86
CA THR A 54 20.82 3.19 22.35
C THR A 54 19.40 3.35 21.79
N PRO A 55 18.88 2.39 21.03
CA PRO A 55 17.52 2.47 20.52
C PRO A 55 16.46 2.42 21.63
N ASP A 56 15.42 3.23 21.51
CA ASP A 56 14.21 3.14 22.32
C ASP A 56 13.24 2.09 21.75
N VAL A 57 13.32 1.85 20.43
CA VAL A 57 12.49 0.88 19.70
C VAL A 57 13.23 0.35 18.46
N ILE A 58 12.95 -0.91 18.12
CA ILE A 58 13.42 -1.53 16.89
C ILE A 58 12.23 -1.76 15.95
N LEU A 59 12.32 -1.26 14.73
CA LEU A 59 11.32 -1.48 13.68
C LEU A 59 11.88 -2.39 12.60
N PHE A 60 11.14 -3.42 12.22
CA PHE A 60 11.49 -4.36 11.16
C PHE A 60 10.58 -4.19 9.96
N GLY A 61 11.16 -3.97 8.78
CA GLY A 61 10.44 -3.94 7.50
C GLY A 61 10.48 -5.31 6.81
N LEU A 62 9.36 -6.04 6.77
CA LEU A 62 9.26 -7.31 6.05
C LEU A 62 8.35 -7.18 4.83
N SER A 63 8.91 -6.74 3.71
CA SER A 63 8.14 -6.57 2.47
C SER A 63 8.19 -7.79 1.54
N TRP A 64 9.38 -8.34 1.28
CA TRP A 64 9.59 -9.52 0.43
C TRP A 64 10.38 -10.58 1.17
N PHE A 65 9.96 -11.85 1.08
CA PHE A 65 10.59 -12.92 1.84
C PHE A 65 11.39 -13.93 0.98
N GLU A 66 11.07 -14.12 -0.26
CA GLU A 66 11.58 -15.25 -1.06
C GLU A 66 13.10 -15.28 -1.28
N LYS A 67 13.81 -14.18 -0.97
CA LYS A 67 15.26 -14.06 -1.16
C LYS A 67 15.99 -13.35 -0.03
N GLN A 68 15.35 -13.11 1.10
CA GLN A 68 15.97 -12.44 2.24
C GLN A 68 16.42 -13.44 3.27
N GLN A 69 17.71 -13.48 3.55
CA GLN A 69 18.21 -14.05 4.78
C GLN A 69 17.95 -13.04 5.89
N TYR A 70 17.21 -13.44 6.91
CA TYR A 70 16.89 -12.59 8.03
C TYR A 70 17.75 -12.90 9.24
N PHE A 71 17.84 -11.94 10.12
CA PHE A 71 18.55 -11.92 11.39
C PHE A 71 18.35 -13.20 12.18
N ASP A 72 19.40 -13.93 12.46
CA ASP A 72 19.27 -15.18 13.19
C ASP A 72 19.11 -15.00 14.69
N LYS A 73 19.47 -13.86 15.29
CA LYS A 73 19.42 -13.66 16.74
C LYS A 73 19.33 -12.20 17.14
N ILE A 74 18.17 -11.62 16.98
CA ILE A 74 17.85 -10.36 17.70
C ILE A 74 17.17 -10.69 19.04
N ASN A 75 17.14 -11.94 19.44
CA ASN A 75 16.56 -12.44 20.67
C ASN A 75 17.25 -11.82 21.89
N ASN A 76 16.48 -11.53 22.93
CA ASN A 76 16.91 -10.98 24.20
C ASN A 76 17.32 -9.49 24.19
N LEU A 77 16.63 -8.70 23.38
CA LEU A 77 16.70 -7.26 23.54
C LEU A 77 15.59 -6.84 24.51
N ASP A 78 15.96 -6.24 25.63
CA ASP A 78 15.02 -5.51 26.49
C ASP A 78 14.56 -4.20 25.81
N ILE A 79 14.45 -4.21 24.50
CA ILE A 79 14.07 -3.06 23.66
C ILE A 79 12.76 -3.41 22.97
N PRO A 80 11.71 -2.60 23.11
CA PRO A 80 10.45 -2.77 22.39
C PRO A 80 10.66 -2.91 20.89
N SER A 81 9.93 -3.83 20.27
CA SER A 81 10.10 -4.15 18.87
C SER A 81 8.77 -4.24 18.12
N ALA A 82 8.73 -3.74 16.88
CA ALA A 82 7.60 -3.91 16.01
C ALA A 82 8.05 -4.36 14.61
N CYS A 83 7.22 -5.20 14.00
CA CYS A 83 7.48 -5.73 12.67
C CYS A 83 6.37 -5.35 11.70
N PHE A 84 6.73 -4.70 10.60
CA PHE A 84 5.80 -4.42 9.51
C PHE A 84 5.70 -5.64 8.60
N ILE A 85 4.55 -6.31 8.57
CA ILE A 85 4.25 -7.36 7.60
C ILE A 85 3.47 -6.74 6.45
N PHE A 86 4.21 -6.33 5.43
CA PHE A 86 3.66 -5.93 4.14
C PHE A 86 3.60 -7.13 3.19
N LYS A 87 2.68 -7.10 2.22
CA LYS A 87 2.54 -8.15 1.20
C LYS A 87 2.51 -9.58 1.79
N PRO A 88 1.47 -9.92 2.53
CA PRO A 88 1.33 -11.24 3.13
C PRO A 88 1.32 -12.38 2.10
N ALA A 89 0.98 -12.09 0.84
CA ALA A 89 1.05 -13.05 -0.26
C ALA A 89 2.46 -13.58 -0.52
N SER A 90 3.50 -12.86 -0.08
CA SER A 90 4.90 -13.27 -0.22
C SER A 90 5.40 -13.81 1.11
N GLY A 91 5.34 -15.13 1.29
CA GLY A 91 5.96 -15.83 2.41
C GLY A 91 5.39 -15.51 3.80
N LEU A 92 4.07 -15.43 3.96
CA LEU A 92 3.44 -15.10 5.24
C LEU A 92 3.95 -15.98 6.40
N GLN A 93 4.00 -17.30 6.21
CA GLN A 93 4.43 -18.22 7.28
C GLN A 93 5.83 -17.88 7.76
N HIS A 94 6.76 -17.64 6.85
CA HIS A 94 8.13 -17.27 7.22
C HIS A 94 8.20 -15.94 7.98
N LYS A 95 7.37 -14.94 7.59
CA LYS A 95 7.30 -13.66 8.31
C LYS A 95 6.76 -13.85 9.73
N ILE A 96 5.77 -14.70 9.89
CA ILE A 96 5.23 -15.08 11.21
C ILE A 96 6.28 -15.82 12.04
N ASP A 97 7.00 -16.78 11.44
CA ASP A 97 8.05 -17.52 12.13
C ASP A 97 9.21 -16.60 12.54
N PHE A 98 9.59 -15.66 11.68
CA PHE A 98 10.54 -14.62 12.02
C PHE A 98 10.09 -13.83 13.26
N CYS A 99 8.83 -13.37 13.30
CA CYS A 99 8.32 -12.63 14.45
C CYS A 99 8.37 -13.45 15.74
N LYS A 100 8.06 -14.76 15.68
CA LYS A 100 8.15 -15.66 16.84
C LYS A 100 9.57 -15.86 17.33
N ILE A 101 10.48 -16.21 16.41
CA ILE A 101 11.88 -16.51 16.70
C ILE A 101 12.56 -15.30 17.35
N ASN A 102 12.24 -14.12 16.85
CA ASN A 102 12.82 -12.87 17.35
C ASN A 102 12.02 -12.20 18.46
N GLN A 103 10.98 -12.87 18.99
CA GLN A 103 10.18 -12.39 20.11
C GLN A 103 9.68 -10.95 19.92
N ILE A 104 9.19 -10.66 18.70
CA ILE A 104 8.65 -9.34 18.35
C ILE A 104 7.42 -9.02 19.22
N ASP A 105 7.34 -7.80 19.76
CA ASP A 105 6.25 -7.39 20.64
C ASP A 105 4.97 -7.02 19.91
N LEU A 106 5.08 -6.50 18.67
CA LEU A 106 3.94 -6.02 17.89
C LEU A 106 4.11 -6.26 16.40
N ILE A 107 3.06 -6.80 15.78
CA ILE A 107 2.96 -6.89 14.32
C ILE A 107 2.10 -5.73 13.80
N LEU A 108 2.62 -5.00 12.81
CA LEU A 108 1.94 -3.93 12.10
C LEU A 108 1.70 -4.35 10.64
N THR A 109 0.48 -4.27 10.15
CA THR A 109 0.19 -4.69 8.77
C THR A 109 -0.97 -3.90 8.17
N PRO A 110 -0.93 -3.55 6.87
CA PRO A 110 -2.08 -2.97 6.19
C PRO A 110 -3.14 -4.01 5.82
N ASN A 111 -2.87 -5.30 6.06
CA ASN A 111 -3.79 -6.36 5.68
C ASN A 111 -4.94 -6.49 6.69
N ASN A 112 -6.15 -6.65 6.18
CA ASN A 112 -7.36 -6.81 6.99
C ASN A 112 -7.39 -8.10 7.82
N GLN A 113 -6.51 -9.07 7.53
CA GLN A 113 -6.40 -10.32 8.29
C GLN A 113 -5.44 -10.20 9.50
N PHE A 114 -5.17 -8.99 10.00
CA PHE A 114 -4.23 -8.77 11.10
C PHE A 114 -4.54 -9.61 12.36
N GLU A 115 -5.81 -9.84 12.69
CA GLU A 115 -6.18 -10.73 13.79
C GLU A 115 -5.77 -12.19 13.56
N LYS A 116 -5.83 -12.66 12.31
CA LYS A 116 -5.32 -13.98 11.94
C LYS A 116 -3.81 -14.04 12.14
N PHE A 117 -3.08 -12.98 11.78
CA PHE A 117 -1.63 -12.92 12.00
C PHE A 117 -1.30 -12.95 13.50
N SER A 118 -2.06 -12.23 14.32
CA SER A 118 -1.94 -12.29 15.77
C SER A 118 -2.09 -13.71 16.30
N LYS A 119 -3.13 -14.43 15.86
CA LYS A 119 -3.35 -15.83 16.27
C LYS A 119 -2.23 -16.77 15.78
N MET A 120 -1.77 -16.59 14.55
CA MET A 120 -0.69 -17.41 13.99
C MET A 120 0.64 -17.20 14.73
N ALA A 121 0.94 -15.95 15.08
CA ALA A 121 2.19 -15.58 15.75
C ALA A 121 2.13 -15.78 17.28
N ASN A 122 0.96 -15.72 17.88
CA ASN A 122 0.74 -15.47 19.32
C ASN A 122 1.40 -14.15 19.78
N ILE A 123 1.30 -13.13 18.93
CA ILE A 123 1.85 -11.79 19.13
C ILE A 123 0.74 -10.79 18.83
N PRO A 124 0.54 -9.72 19.61
CA PRO A 124 -0.41 -8.66 19.25
C PRO A 124 -0.18 -8.14 17.84
N SER A 125 -1.25 -7.92 17.09
CA SER A 125 -1.15 -7.27 15.78
C SER A 125 -2.17 -6.16 15.63
N LYS A 126 -1.82 -5.14 14.85
CA LYS A 126 -2.68 -3.99 14.58
C LYS A 126 -2.75 -3.71 13.08
N LEU A 127 -3.94 -3.26 12.66
CA LEU A 127 -4.10 -2.68 11.35
C LEU A 127 -3.28 -1.38 11.27
N PHE A 128 -2.36 -1.35 10.31
CA PHE A 128 -1.52 -0.21 10.01
C PHE A 128 -1.66 0.13 8.53
N PRO A 129 -2.63 0.97 8.16
CA PRO A 129 -2.90 1.33 6.77
C PRO A 129 -1.70 2.00 6.11
N TYR A 130 -1.63 1.93 4.79
CA TYR A 130 -0.67 2.73 4.04
C TYR A 130 -0.91 4.23 4.23
N GLY A 131 0.12 5.00 3.98
CA GLY A 131 0.05 6.43 3.81
C GLY A 131 0.39 6.83 2.38
N PHE A 132 0.33 8.12 2.10
CA PHE A 132 0.80 8.72 0.86
C PHE A 132 1.63 9.96 1.14
N ASP A 133 2.41 10.40 0.15
CA ASP A 133 3.19 11.63 0.22
C ASP A 133 2.37 12.81 -0.37
N PRO A 134 1.89 13.75 0.46
CA PRO A 134 1.09 14.89 0.00
C PRO A 134 1.90 15.91 -0.82
N SER A 135 3.22 15.83 -0.83
CA SER A 135 4.05 16.67 -1.72
C SER A 135 3.96 16.19 -3.17
N VAL A 136 3.74 14.91 -3.37
CA VAL A 136 3.61 14.24 -4.67
C VAL A 136 2.16 14.11 -5.09
N PHE A 137 1.35 13.45 -4.27
CA PHE A 137 -0.06 13.17 -4.54
C PHE A 137 -0.94 14.26 -3.94
N ARG A 138 -1.19 15.27 -4.73
CA ARG A 138 -2.01 16.44 -4.38
C ARG A 138 -2.83 16.90 -5.58
N PRO A 139 -3.92 17.63 -5.37
CA PRO A 139 -4.66 18.25 -6.46
C PRO A 139 -3.72 19.15 -7.27
N ARG A 140 -3.82 19.02 -8.58
CA ARG A 140 -3.12 19.84 -9.57
C ARG A 140 -4.17 20.45 -10.48
N ASN A 141 -4.02 21.70 -10.83
CA ASN A 141 -4.95 22.36 -11.75
C ASN A 141 -4.69 21.94 -13.20
N LEU A 142 -4.91 20.64 -13.49
CA LEU A 142 -4.74 20.04 -14.80
C LEU A 142 -6.10 19.81 -15.47
N GLU A 143 -6.11 19.93 -16.78
CA GLU A 143 -7.27 19.56 -17.59
C GLU A 143 -7.59 18.07 -17.42
N LYS A 144 -8.85 17.72 -17.27
CA LYS A 144 -9.34 16.33 -17.20
C LYS A 144 -9.40 15.74 -18.60
N LYS A 145 -8.29 15.18 -19.06
CA LYS A 145 -8.15 14.57 -20.40
C LYS A 145 -8.91 13.25 -20.53
N TYR A 146 -9.03 12.51 -19.42
CA TYR A 146 -9.65 11.19 -19.40
C TYR A 146 -10.86 11.18 -18.46
N GLU A 147 -11.88 10.43 -18.84
CA GLU A 147 -13.03 10.19 -17.96
C GLU A 147 -12.67 9.17 -16.89
N VAL A 148 -11.94 8.12 -17.27
CA VAL A 148 -11.53 7.03 -16.39
C VAL A 148 -10.06 6.75 -16.57
N GLY A 149 -9.36 6.45 -15.48
CA GLY A 149 -7.96 6.04 -15.52
C GLY A 149 -7.68 4.78 -14.70
N PHE A 150 -6.72 4.01 -15.15
CA PHE A 150 -6.15 2.88 -14.41
C PHE A 150 -4.68 2.69 -14.77
N SER A 151 -3.87 2.36 -13.76
CA SER A 151 -2.49 1.89 -13.94
C SER A 151 -2.17 0.79 -12.95
N GLY A 152 -1.55 -0.28 -13.40
CA GLY A 152 -1.11 -1.38 -12.53
C GLY A 152 -0.83 -2.67 -13.27
N ALA A 153 -0.11 -3.59 -12.62
CA ALA A 153 0.12 -4.90 -13.17
C ALA A 153 -1.19 -5.69 -13.26
N LEU A 154 -1.41 -6.42 -14.35
CA LEU A 154 -2.39 -7.48 -14.39
C LEU A 154 -1.92 -8.58 -13.42
N HIS A 155 -2.85 -9.15 -12.68
CA HIS A 155 -2.49 -10.23 -11.77
C HIS A 155 -2.11 -11.47 -12.58
N ALA A 156 -0.82 -11.80 -12.59
CA ALA A 156 -0.37 -13.08 -13.10
C ALA A 156 -0.76 -14.16 -12.07
N ALA A 157 -1.79 -14.93 -12.39
CA ALA A 157 -2.31 -15.99 -11.51
C ALA A 157 -1.24 -17.01 -11.08
N ASN A 158 -0.18 -17.14 -11.84
CA ASN A 158 0.94 -18.06 -11.61
C ASN A 158 2.00 -17.55 -10.61
N ILE A 159 1.94 -16.29 -10.18
CA ILE A 159 2.90 -15.73 -9.20
C ILE A 159 2.36 -15.85 -7.76
N TYR A 160 1.07 -16.01 -7.60
CA TYR A 160 0.42 -16.03 -6.30
C TYR A 160 -0.22 -17.40 -6.02
N PRO A 161 -0.27 -17.83 -4.76
CA PRO A 161 -0.92 -19.09 -4.41
C PRO A 161 -2.42 -19.07 -4.74
N ASP A 162 -2.99 -20.24 -4.97
CA ASP A 162 -4.42 -20.41 -5.21
C ASP A 162 -5.24 -19.78 -4.09
N GLY A 163 -6.33 -19.13 -4.46
CA GLY A 163 -7.19 -18.42 -3.51
C GLY A 163 -6.66 -17.08 -3.02
N ALA A 164 -5.51 -16.60 -3.51
CA ALA A 164 -4.99 -15.28 -3.15
C ALA A 164 -5.88 -14.12 -3.61
N PHE A 165 -6.71 -14.33 -4.62
CA PHE A 165 -7.65 -13.35 -5.15
C PHE A 165 -9.07 -13.91 -5.20
N ASN A 166 -10.04 -13.13 -4.72
CA ASN A 166 -11.46 -13.44 -4.89
C ASN A 166 -11.87 -13.39 -6.38
N ASN A 167 -11.23 -12.53 -7.17
CA ASN A 167 -11.41 -12.43 -8.61
C ASN A 167 -10.02 -12.21 -9.27
N PRO A 168 -9.30 -13.30 -9.60
CA PRO A 168 -7.91 -13.20 -10.07
C PRO A 168 -7.74 -12.40 -11.36
N ASN A 169 -8.79 -12.29 -12.18
CA ASN A 169 -8.76 -11.57 -13.47
C ASN A 169 -9.54 -10.25 -13.42
N ILE A 170 -9.79 -9.70 -12.23
CA ILE A 170 -10.64 -8.51 -12.09
C ILE A 170 -10.18 -7.35 -12.98
N ARG A 171 -8.87 -7.10 -13.07
CA ARG A 171 -8.31 -6.00 -13.86
C ARG A 171 -8.49 -6.21 -15.37
N SER A 172 -8.28 -7.42 -15.86
CA SER A 172 -8.53 -7.76 -17.26
C SER A 172 -10.02 -7.62 -17.61
N LYS A 173 -10.89 -8.13 -16.73
CA LYS A 173 -12.35 -7.99 -16.91
C LYS A 173 -12.80 -6.53 -16.92
N ILE A 174 -12.26 -5.69 -16.02
CA ILE A 174 -12.53 -4.24 -16.02
C ILE A 174 -12.08 -3.61 -17.32
N HIS A 175 -10.91 -3.98 -17.85
CA HIS A 175 -10.43 -3.46 -19.12
C HIS A 175 -11.36 -3.85 -20.28
N ASP A 176 -11.83 -5.08 -20.29
CA ASP A 176 -12.78 -5.54 -21.33
C ASP A 176 -14.12 -4.80 -21.23
N LEU A 177 -14.65 -4.61 -20.01
CA LEU A 177 -15.85 -3.78 -19.80
C LEU A 177 -15.67 -2.34 -20.27
N LEU A 178 -14.50 -1.73 -20.03
CA LEU A 178 -14.22 -0.37 -20.52
C LEU A 178 -14.13 -0.29 -22.05
N LYS A 179 -13.57 -1.32 -22.71
CA LYS A 179 -13.57 -1.40 -24.20
C LYS A 179 -14.98 -1.48 -24.77
N ASP A 180 -15.87 -2.24 -24.12
CA ASP A 180 -17.26 -2.37 -24.55
C ASP A 180 -18.06 -1.06 -24.41
N LEU A 181 -17.60 -0.16 -23.53
CA LEU A 181 -18.14 1.18 -23.36
C LEU A 181 -17.56 2.18 -24.36
N ASN A 182 -17.78 1.95 -25.66
CA ASN A 182 -17.17 2.64 -26.81
C ASN A 182 -17.18 4.19 -26.81
N LYS A 183 -17.86 4.84 -25.83
CA LYS A 183 -17.97 6.30 -25.71
C LYS A 183 -17.14 6.90 -24.59
N ILE A 184 -16.51 6.07 -23.73
CA ILE A 184 -15.73 6.53 -22.61
C ILE A 184 -14.29 6.72 -23.04
N ASN A 185 -13.76 7.93 -22.85
CA ASN A 185 -12.34 8.20 -23.02
C ASN A 185 -11.58 7.76 -21.77
N TYR A 186 -10.78 6.69 -21.86
CA TYR A 186 -10.06 6.16 -20.73
C TYR A 186 -8.56 6.06 -20.96
N PHE A 187 -7.80 6.23 -19.88
CA PHE A 187 -6.39 5.92 -19.79
C PHE A 187 -6.21 4.54 -19.17
N TRP A 188 -5.48 3.65 -19.85
CA TRP A 188 -5.17 2.32 -19.34
C TRP A 188 -3.71 1.99 -19.55
N LYS A 189 -2.99 1.75 -18.45
CA LYS A 189 -1.59 1.30 -18.49
C LYS A 189 -1.42 0.08 -17.60
N SER A 190 -1.37 -1.10 -18.21
CA SER A 190 -1.19 -2.37 -17.50
C SER A 190 -0.25 -3.29 -18.26
N THR A 191 0.38 -4.21 -17.56
CA THR A 191 1.18 -5.29 -18.17
C THR A 191 1.03 -6.58 -17.40
N ASP A 192 1.34 -7.67 -18.10
CA ASP A 192 1.46 -9.01 -17.51
C ASP A 192 2.80 -9.16 -16.73
N VAL A 193 3.77 -8.30 -17.03
CA VAL A 193 5.10 -8.30 -16.42
C VAL A 193 5.27 -7.04 -15.58
N LEU A 194 5.61 -7.20 -14.31
CA LEU A 194 5.68 -6.15 -13.30
C LEU A 194 6.58 -4.94 -13.67
N GLU A 195 7.52 -5.10 -14.59
CA GLU A 195 8.54 -4.08 -14.83
C GLU A 195 8.22 -3.07 -15.95
N THR A 196 7.45 -3.46 -16.97
CA THR A 196 7.32 -2.65 -18.20
C THR A 196 6.14 -1.69 -18.24
N ALA A 197 5.14 -1.83 -17.35
CA ALA A 197 3.94 -0.98 -17.33
C ALA A 197 3.91 0.04 -16.22
N ARG A 198 4.91 0.09 -15.40
CA ARG A 198 4.91 1.03 -14.30
C ARG A 198 5.22 2.42 -14.83
N ILE A 199 4.41 3.39 -14.44
CA ILE A 199 4.85 4.79 -14.48
C ILE A 199 5.88 4.88 -13.35
N HIS A 200 7.16 4.99 -13.69
CA HIS A 200 8.25 4.93 -12.70
C HIS A 200 8.41 6.24 -11.93
N ASP A 201 8.08 7.35 -12.58
CA ASP A 201 8.09 8.66 -11.96
C ASP A 201 6.80 8.89 -11.20
N ASN A 202 6.91 9.15 -9.89
CA ASN A 202 5.76 9.38 -9.03
C ASN A 202 5.04 10.70 -9.37
N ILE A 203 5.74 11.70 -9.90
CA ILE A 203 5.14 12.97 -10.33
C ILE A 203 4.31 12.72 -11.60
N GLU A 204 4.88 12.04 -12.60
CA GLU A 204 4.16 11.65 -13.81
C GLU A 204 2.90 10.82 -13.47
N TYR A 205 3.03 9.90 -12.50
CA TYR A 205 1.91 9.08 -12.04
C TYR A 205 0.82 9.95 -11.38
N ALA A 206 1.20 10.85 -10.47
CA ALA A 206 0.27 11.77 -9.83
C ALA A 206 -0.41 12.71 -10.85
N GLU A 207 0.31 13.20 -11.86
CA GLU A 207 -0.24 14.03 -12.93
C GLU A 207 -1.21 13.27 -13.81
N THR A 208 -0.90 12.00 -14.11
CA THR A 208 -1.81 11.14 -14.88
C THR A 208 -3.11 10.88 -14.13
N ILE A 209 -3.03 10.62 -12.81
CA ILE A 209 -4.23 10.54 -11.96
C ILE A 209 -5.01 11.85 -12.03
N ASN A 210 -4.37 12.99 -11.78
CA ASN A 210 -5.00 14.31 -11.80
C ASN A 210 -5.66 14.66 -13.15
N SER A 211 -5.14 14.10 -14.26
CA SER A 211 -5.72 14.30 -15.59
C SER A 211 -6.95 13.43 -15.88
N SER A 212 -7.41 12.63 -14.92
CA SER A 212 -8.60 11.79 -15.04
C SER A 212 -9.71 12.27 -14.10
N LYS A 213 -10.98 12.13 -14.51
CA LYS A 213 -12.12 12.44 -13.61
C LYS A 213 -12.25 11.40 -12.52
N ILE A 214 -12.16 10.12 -12.89
CA ILE A 214 -12.29 8.94 -12.05
C ILE A 214 -11.02 8.10 -12.20
N TRP A 215 -10.50 7.54 -11.09
CA TRP A 215 -9.39 6.60 -11.16
C TRP A 215 -9.73 5.30 -10.44
N ILE A 216 -9.51 4.19 -11.12
CA ILE A 216 -9.87 2.86 -10.62
C ILE A 216 -8.78 2.30 -9.72
N ALA A 217 -9.18 1.75 -8.57
CA ALA A 217 -8.33 0.96 -7.69
C ALA A 217 -8.94 -0.42 -7.42
N THR A 218 -8.10 -1.45 -7.42
CA THR A 218 -8.47 -2.81 -7.03
C THR A 218 -7.59 -3.28 -5.89
N GLN A 219 -8.09 -4.19 -5.10
CA GLN A 219 -7.32 -4.84 -4.05
C GLN A 219 -6.15 -5.63 -4.64
N ALA A 220 -5.14 -5.87 -3.82
CA ALA A 220 -4.07 -6.81 -4.11
C ALA A 220 -4.43 -8.21 -3.54
N ALA A 221 -3.49 -9.14 -3.61
CA ALA A 221 -3.67 -10.49 -3.08
C ALA A 221 -4.09 -10.47 -1.60
N PHE A 222 -4.98 -11.40 -1.24
CA PHE A 222 -5.56 -11.54 0.11
C PHE A 222 -6.34 -10.30 0.60
N GLY A 223 -6.95 -9.56 -0.31
CA GLY A 223 -7.76 -8.40 0.04
C GLY A 223 -6.95 -7.19 0.50
N ASP A 224 -5.67 -7.13 0.14
CA ASP A 224 -4.77 -6.08 0.61
C ASP A 224 -5.12 -4.73 -0.04
N ILE A 225 -5.40 -3.72 0.78
CA ILE A 225 -5.57 -2.34 0.32
C ILE A 225 -4.19 -1.77 0.00
N THR A 226 -4.03 -1.27 -1.21
CA THR A 226 -2.73 -0.77 -1.69
C THR A 226 -2.56 0.73 -1.43
N PRO A 227 -1.32 1.27 -1.44
CA PRO A 227 -1.07 2.71 -1.36
C PRO A 227 -1.89 3.52 -2.39
N ARG A 228 -2.18 2.92 -3.54
CA ARG A 228 -2.94 3.56 -4.63
C ARG A 228 -4.28 4.14 -4.19
N TYR A 229 -4.98 3.51 -3.27
CA TYR A 229 -6.24 4.04 -2.75
C TYR A 229 -6.05 5.44 -2.15
N PHE A 230 -5.02 5.60 -1.33
CA PHE A 230 -4.70 6.87 -0.67
C PHE A 230 -4.08 7.89 -1.65
N GLU A 231 -3.25 7.42 -2.58
CA GLU A 231 -2.64 8.25 -3.63
C GLU A 231 -3.69 8.88 -4.54
N ILE A 232 -4.73 8.13 -4.92
CA ILE A 232 -5.83 8.63 -5.74
C ILE A 232 -6.64 9.68 -4.96
N MET A 233 -7.04 9.35 -3.73
CA MET A 233 -7.76 10.32 -2.89
C MET A 233 -6.98 11.61 -2.74
N GLY A 234 -5.68 11.52 -2.44
CA GLY A 234 -4.80 12.68 -2.30
C GLY A 234 -4.64 13.50 -3.58
N SER A 235 -4.79 12.89 -4.76
CA SER A 235 -4.56 13.53 -6.07
C SER A 235 -5.76 14.27 -6.65
N GLY A 236 -6.95 14.14 -6.09
CA GLY A 236 -8.14 14.88 -6.56
C GLY A 236 -8.85 14.29 -7.79
N SER A 237 -8.65 13.01 -8.06
CA SER A 237 -9.55 12.21 -8.89
C SER A 237 -10.52 11.46 -7.98
N LEU A 238 -11.72 11.19 -8.46
CA LEU A 238 -12.64 10.34 -7.73
C LEU A 238 -12.05 8.93 -7.62
N LEU A 239 -11.85 8.47 -6.38
CA LEU A 239 -11.48 7.08 -6.13
C LEU A 239 -12.67 6.17 -6.44
N PHE A 240 -12.58 5.40 -7.51
CA PHE A 240 -13.53 4.34 -7.85
C PHE A 240 -12.89 3.00 -7.55
N CYS A 241 -13.26 2.37 -6.45
CA CYS A 241 -12.50 1.24 -5.94
C CYS A 241 -13.34 -0.01 -5.77
N GLU A 242 -12.66 -1.14 -5.85
CA GLU A 242 -13.21 -2.40 -5.38
C GLU A 242 -13.61 -2.28 -3.92
N LYS A 243 -14.81 -2.77 -3.57
CA LYS A 243 -15.38 -2.65 -2.22
C LYS A 243 -14.35 -3.05 -1.16
N SER A 244 -14.07 -2.11 -0.26
CA SER A 244 -13.06 -2.27 0.78
C SER A 244 -13.49 -3.29 1.86
N PRO A 245 -12.54 -3.98 2.52
CA PRO A 245 -12.82 -4.81 3.69
C PRO A 245 -13.44 -3.99 4.82
N ILE A 246 -14.19 -4.67 5.70
CA ILE A 246 -14.94 -4.03 6.80
C ILE A 246 -14.02 -3.23 7.75
N GLU A 247 -12.77 -3.65 7.91
CA GLU A 247 -11.77 -3.01 8.74
C GLU A 247 -11.38 -1.62 8.22
N TYR A 248 -11.67 -1.36 6.95
CA TYR A 248 -11.42 -0.09 6.27
C TYR A 248 -12.68 0.78 6.09
N ASN A 249 -13.85 0.37 6.62
CA ASN A 249 -15.12 1.07 6.41
C ASN A 249 -15.17 2.51 6.95
N LYS A 250 -14.27 2.85 7.90
CA LYS A 250 -14.10 4.22 8.41
C LYS A 250 -13.13 5.04 7.56
N VAL A 251 -12.35 4.39 6.72
CA VAL A 251 -11.37 5.03 5.83
C VAL A 251 -12.00 5.29 4.47
N PHE A 252 -12.63 4.28 3.89
CA PHE A 252 -13.29 4.35 2.58
C PHE A 252 -14.80 4.24 2.78
N GLN A 253 -15.49 5.35 2.60
CA GLN A 253 -16.93 5.47 2.82
C GLN A 253 -17.62 5.73 1.48
N ASN A 254 -18.29 4.69 0.98
CA ASN A 254 -18.98 4.74 -0.31
C ASN A 254 -20.00 5.87 -0.39
N GLY A 255 -19.94 6.70 -1.44
CA GLY A 255 -20.79 7.88 -1.64
C GLY A 255 -20.37 9.10 -0.83
N TYR A 256 -19.32 9.02 -0.01
CA TYR A 256 -18.82 10.13 0.79
C TYR A 256 -17.42 10.58 0.35
N ASN A 257 -16.41 9.71 0.41
CA ASN A 257 -15.02 10.03 0.02
C ASN A 257 -14.46 9.12 -1.08
N CYS A 258 -15.23 8.13 -1.50
CA CYS A 258 -14.94 7.24 -2.62
C CYS A 258 -16.24 6.66 -3.17
N ILE A 259 -16.16 5.96 -4.30
CA ILE A 259 -17.24 5.13 -4.84
C ILE A 259 -16.76 3.71 -4.95
N GLU A 260 -17.54 2.77 -4.43
CA GLU A 260 -17.21 1.36 -4.42
C GLU A 260 -17.98 0.58 -5.49
N PHE A 261 -17.29 -0.37 -6.14
CA PHE A 261 -17.92 -1.40 -6.95
C PHE A 261 -17.71 -2.79 -6.35
N LYS A 262 -18.62 -3.72 -6.65
CA LYS A 262 -18.54 -5.10 -6.16
C LYS A 262 -17.40 -5.86 -6.82
N ASN A 263 -16.75 -6.75 -6.08
CA ASN A 263 -15.72 -7.64 -6.60
C ASN A 263 -16.21 -8.53 -7.77
N SER A 264 -17.51 -8.90 -7.79
CA SER A 264 -18.14 -9.63 -8.89
C SER A 264 -18.23 -8.81 -10.20
N LEU A 265 -18.09 -7.48 -10.14
CA LEU A 265 -18.28 -6.51 -11.21
C LEU A 265 -19.74 -6.35 -11.69
N ASP A 266 -20.73 -6.98 -11.05
CA ASP A 266 -22.14 -6.94 -11.46
C ASP A 266 -22.70 -5.52 -11.56
N ASN A 267 -22.19 -4.59 -10.74
CA ASN A 267 -22.63 -3.19 -10.73
C ASN A 267 -21.59 -2.22 -11.30
N PHE A 268 -20.47 -2.70 -11.84
CA PHE A 268 -19.36 -1.85 -12.26
C PHE A 268 -19.75 -0.84 -13.32
N VAL A 269 -20.35 -1.31 -14.42
CA VAL A 269 -20.74 -0.47 -15.55
C VAL A 269 -21.83 0.53 -15.14
N GLU A 270 -22.85 0.05 -14.44
CA GLU A 270 -23.96 0.89 -13.97
C GLU A 270 -23.46 2.02 -13.08
N VAL A 271 -22.68 1.70 -12.06
CA VAL A 271 -22.15 2.71 -11.11
C VAL A 271 -21.22 3.68 -11.82
N LEU A 272 -20.29 3.17 -12.66
CA LEU A 272 -19.37 4.03 -13.39
C LEU A 272 -20.09 5.02 -14.30
N THR A 273 -21.01 4.54 -15.13
CA THR A 273 -21.74 5.38 -16.07
C THR A 273 -22.67 6.38 -15.37
N ASN A 274 -23.27 5.98 -14.25
CA ASN A 274 -24.08 6.88 -13.45
C ASN A 274 -23.24 8.07 -12.95
N TYR A 275 -22.09 7.83 -12.31
CA TYR A 275 -21.25 8.93 -11.82
C TYR A 275 -20.62 9.77 -12.92
N LEU A 276 -20.24 9.20 -14.08
CA LEU A 276 -19.76 9.99 -15.20
C LEU A 276 -20.76 11.04 -15.69
N ASN A 277 -22.06 10.80 -15.48
CA ASN A 277 -23.13 11.74 -15.78
C ASN A 277 -23.44 12.74 -14.64
N LEU A 278 -22.72 12.66 -13.51
CA LEU A 278 -22.92 13.49 -12.32
C LEU A 278 -21.63 14.22 -11.94
N PRO A 279 -21.14 15.17 -12.75
CA PRO A 279 -19.85 15.83 -12.54
C PRO A 279 -19.77 16.56 -11.18
N ASP A 280 -20.86 17.14 -10.69
CA ASP A 280 -20.88 17.82 -9.40
C ASP A 280 -20.69 16.83 -8.24
N GLU A 281 -21.27 15.63 -8.33
CA GLU A 281 -21.06 14.59 -7.32
C GLU A 281 -19.63 14.03 -7.38
N ILE A 282 -19.05 13.87 -8.58
CA ILE A 282 -17.62 13.53 -8.72
C ILE A 282 -16.77 14.54 -7.99
N GLN A 283 -17.00 15.84 -8.21
CA GLN A 283 -16.22 16.91 -7.60
C GLN A 283 -16.38 16.90 -6.07
N LYS A 284 -17.61 16.81 -5.58
CA LYS A 284 -17.92 16.79 -4.14
C LYS A 284 -17.24 15.63 -3.41
N ILE A 285 -17.40 14.41 -3.93
CA ILE A 285 -16.83 13.20 -3.32
C ILE A 285 -15.30 13.22 -3.42
N SER A 286 -14.73 13.68 -4.54
CA SER A 286 -13.28 13.83 -4.69
C SER A 286 -12.73 14.84 -3.70
N GLN A 287 -13.40 15.97 -3.49
CA GLN A 287 -12.98 16.99 -2.54
C GLN A 287 -12.98 16.45 -1.11
N GLN A 288 -14.01 15.70 -0.72
CA GLN A 288 -14.05 15.03 0.58
C GLN A 288 -12.93 13.99 0.73
N GLY A 289 -12.66 13.24 -0.34
CA GLY A 289 -11.52 12.29 -0.38
C GLY A 289 -10.18 12.98 -0.14
N ILE A 290 -9.95 14.14 -0.75
CA ILE A 290 -8.73 14.93 -0.54
C ILE A 290 -8.61 15.34 0.94
N GLU A 291 -9.68 15.90 1.50
CA GLU A 291 -9.70 16.38 2.88
C GLU A 291 -9.39 15.26 3.87
N ASP A 292 -10.07 14.12 3.74
CA ASP A 292 -9.86 12.96 4.60
C ASP A 292 -8.43 12.39 4.44
N ALA A 293 -7.96 12.29 3.19
CA ALA A 293 -6.63 11.78 2.93
C ALA A 293 -5.54 12.67 3.55
N GLN A 294 -5.65 13.99 3.37
CA GLN A 294 -4.68 14.94 3.90
C GLN A 294 -4.72 15.04 5.43
N LEU A 295 -5.90 14.96 6.04
CA LEU A 295 -6.06 15.09 7.48
C LEU A 295 -5.67 13.82 8.25
N HIS A 296 -5.74 12.63 7.61
CA HIS A 296 -5.66 11.39 8.36
C HIS A 296 -4.75 10.31 7.76
N HIS A 297 -4.32 10.44 6.49
CA HIS A 297 -3.74 9.31 5.78
C HIS A 297 -2.38 9.57 5.13
N THR A 298 -1.70 10.66 5.47
CA THR A 298 -0.31 10.89 5.03
C THR A 298 0.67 9.97 5.77
N TRP A 299 1.86 9.78 5.23
CA TRP A 299 2.92 9.07 5.95
C TRP A 299 3.30 9.72 7.28
N ASP A 300 3.15 11.05 7.39
CA ASP A 300 3.38 11.74 8.67
C ASP A 300 2.35 11.32 9.74
N HIS A 301 1.10 11.03 9.34
CA HIS A 301 0.11 10.46 10.27
C HIS A 301 0.46 9.03 10.68
N ARG A 302 0.99 8.23 9.76
CA ARG A 302 1.43 6.86 10.08
C ARG A 302 2.63 6.86 11.01
N ALA A 303 3.58 7.76 10.81
CA ALA A 303 4.76 7.87 11.67
C ALA A 303 4.43 8.30 13.13
N ARG A 304 3.27 8.93 13.36
CA ARG A 304 2.79 9.31 14.71
C ARG A 304 1.99 8.22 15.41
N GLN A 305 1.50 7.23 14.71
CA GLN A 305 0.76 6.07 15.26
C GLN A 305 1.68 5.08 15.98
#